data_87c999ff23ad687353313e621c3be73b
#
_entry.id   87c999ff23ad687353313e621c3be73b
#
_cell.length_a   1.000
_cell.length_b   1.000
_cell.length_c   1.000
_cell.angle_alpha   90.00
_cell.angle_beta   90.00
_cell.angle_gamma   90.00
#
_symmetry.space_group_name_H-M   'P 1'
#
loop_
_entity.id
_entity.type
_entity.pdbx_description
1 polymer ?
#
loop_
_entity_poly.entity_id
_entity_poly.type
_entity_poly.pdbx_seq_one_letter_code
_entity_poly.pdbx_strand_id
1 'polypeptide(L)'
;MFDPKTQKFPYPVDTGKHYLEVHMDRGITFDTSYPYVDQSKGMRFKRAMTWALLYTIAWPVATVRLGLRIKGRENLKKHREELKGGAVTCANHVHMWDYLAVTKSIRPHKTGLLSWAPNVNGENGTLIRLVGGIPIPENDLAATRKYIKEVSEFIENGGWLHIYPEGSMWEYYAPIRPFKPGAAFFACKCNKPVLPLGISYREPGWIRKHIFHQIARLTLTIGEPVFPNPELSGKEQREELTARCHDAVCRLAGIDPAENLYPPIYDDSKRVGYYATEYGIGYKGSW
;
A
#
# COMPACT_ATOMS: atom_id res chain seq x y z
N MET A 1 -5.26 -21.81 13.08
CA MET A 1 -4.67 -20.69 13.81
C MET A 1 -3.21 -20.58 13.38
N PHE A 2 -2.71 -19.41 13.05
CA PHE A 2 -1.34 -19.19 12.59
C PHE A 2 -0.35 -19.55 13.70
N ASP A 3 0.54 -20.52 13.44
CA ASP A 3 1.65 -20.85 14.32
C ASP A 3 2.95 -20.35 13.69
N PRO A 4 3.58 -19.30 14.24
CA PRO A 4 4.77 -18.71 13.67
C PRO A 4 5.97 -19.65 13.61
N LYS A 5 5.96 -20.76 14.36
CA LYS A 5 7.05 -21.74 14.37
C LYS A 5 6.94 -22.79 13.27
N THR A 6 5.74 -23.08 12.83
CA THR A 6 5.48 -24.18 11.90
C THR A 6 4.83 -23.73 10.58
N GLN A 7 4.22 -22.58 10.57
CA GLN A 7 3.50 -22.09 9.40
C GLN A 7 4.45 -21.52 8.35
N LYS A 8 4.37 -22.09 7.17
CA LYS A 8 5.00 -21.58 5.97
C LYS A 8 4.03 -20.62 5.26
N PHE A 9 4.56 -19.54 4.70
CA PHE A 9 3.77 -18.60 3.92
C PHE A 9 3.64 -19.11 2.47
N PRO A 10 2.44 -19.53 2.02
CA PRO A 10 2.26 -20.09 0.69
C PRO A 10 2.16 -18.96 -0.37
N TYR A 11 3.23 -18.22 -0.55
CA TYR A 11 3.24 -17.15 -1.55
C TYR A 11 3.04 -17.71 -2.97
N PRO A 12 2.25 -17.00 -3.82
CA PRO A 12 2.02 -17.43 -5.20
C PRO A 12 3.31 -17.40 -6.03
N VAL A 13 3.38 -18.27 -7.05
CA VAL A 13 4.47 -18.21 -8.06
C VAL A 13 4.36 -16.93 -8.88
N ASP A 14 3.15 -16.60 -9.30
CA ASP A 14 2.86 -15.34 -9.99
C ASP A 14 2.84 -14.19 -8.97
N THR A 15 3.77 -13.27 -9.13
CA THR A 15 3.94 -12.10 -8.26
C THR A 15 2.77 -11.12 -8.28
N GLY A 16 1.98 -11.15 -9.33
CA GLY A 16 0.76 -10.36 -9.45
C GLY A 16 -0.46 -11.00 -8.80
N LYS A 17 -0.37 -12.30 -8.45
CA LYS A 17 -1.49 -13.00 -7.85
C LYS A 17 -1.70 -12.57 -6.40
N HIS A 18 -2.97 -12.43 -6.03
CA HIS A 18 -3.34 -12.09 -4.65
C HIS A 18 -3.10 -13.27 -3.72
N TYR A 19 -2.54 -12.96 -2.55
CA TYR A 19 -2.31 -13.91 -1.46
C TYR A 19 -3.61 -14.29 -0.75
N LEU A 20 -4.53 -13.30 -0.63
CA LEU A 20 -5.85 -13.50 -0.04
C LEU A 20 -6.90 -13.59 -1.13
N GLU A 21 -7.76 -14.58 -1.03
CA GLU A 21 -8.92 -14.73 -1.89
C GLU A 21 -10.11 -13.95 -1.33
N VAL A 22 -10.91 -13.37 -2.22
CA VAL A 22 -12.18 -12.71 -1.89
C VAL A 22 -13.29 -13.68 -2.23
N HIS A 23 -14.07 -14.06 -1.22
CA HIS A 23 -15.07 -15.13 -1.37
C HIS A 23 -16.48 -14.62 -1.68
N MET A 24 -16.75 -13.34 -1.47
CA MET A 24 -18.07 -12.75 -1.67
C MET A 24 -18.06 -11.80 -2.87
N ASP A 25 -19.08 -11.92 -3.72
CA ASP A 25 -19.39 -10.98 -4.79
C ASP A 25 -20.74 -10.30 -4.49
N ARG A 26 -20.73 -8.98 -4.31
CA ARG A 26 -21.91 -8.17 -4.04
C ARG A 26 -22.63 -7.71 -5.32
N GLY A 27 -22.16 -8.13 -6.48
CA GLY A 27 -22.75 -7.79 -7.78
C GLY A 27 -22.57 -6.33 -8.19
N ILE A 28 -21.54 -5.63 -7.67
CA ILE A 28 -21.28 -4.23 -8.02
C ILE A 28 -20.55 -4.18 -9.35
N THR A 29 -21.12 -3.48 -10.32
CA THR A 29 -20.48 -3.24 -11.62
C THR A 29 -19.68 -1.94 -11.58
N PHE A 30 -18.42 -2.01 -11.99
CA PHE A 30 -17.52 -0.85 -12.07
C PHE A 30 -17.44 -0.34 -13.51
N ASP A 31 -18.56 0.17 -14.01
CA ASP A 31 -18.72 0.71 -15.36
C ASP A 31 -18.66 2.25 -15.40
N THR A 32 -19.11 2.84 -16.49
CA THR A 32 -19.17 4.30 -16.66
C THR A 32 -20.20 5.00 -15.78
N SER A 33 -21.15 4.29 -15.17
CA SER A 33 -22.10 4.85 -14.21
C SER A 33 -21.55 4.94 -12.80
N TYR A 34 -20.52 4.12 -12.48
CA TYR A 34 -19.95 4.03 -11.13
C TYR A 34 -19.18 5.30 -10.74
N PRO A 35 -19.45 5.89 -9.54
CA PRO A 35 -18.68 7.04 -9.04
C PRO A 35 -17.38 6.57 -8.40
N TYR A 36 -16.28 6.55 -9.15
CA TYR A 36 -14.96 6.10 -8.63
C TYR A 36 -14.49 6.96 -7.48
N VAL A 37 -14.59 8.28 -7.62
CA VAL A 37 -14.29 9.25 -6.55
C VAL A 37 -15.59 9.95 -6.14
N ASP A 38 -16.39 9.30 -5.28
CA ASP A 38 -17.66 9.83 -4.83
C ASP A 38 -17.47 11.01 -3.85
N GLN A 39 -17.81 12.20 -4.30
CA GLN A 39 -17.77 13.47 -3.56
C GLN A 39 -19.16 13.94 -3.09
N SER A 40 -20.18 13.09 -3.17
CA SER A 40 -21.53 13.43 -2.71
C SER A 40 -21.55 13.80 -1.22
N LYS A 41 -22.46 14.68 -0.82
CA LYS A 41 -22.59 15.11 0.58
C LYS A 41 -22.79 13.93 1.53
N GLY A 42 -23.56 12.93 1.12
CA GLY A 42 -23.81 11.71 1.90
C GLY A 42 -22.54 10.88 2.09
N MET A 43 -21.76 10.66 1.02
CA MET A 43 -20.51 9.91 1.11
C MET A 43 -19.45 10.68 1.93
N ARG A 44 -19.35 11.99 1.75
CA ARG A 44 -18.45 12.83 2.56
C ARG A 44 -18.76 12.74 4.04
N PHE A 45 -20.05 12.78 4.42
CA PHE A 45 -20.47 12.61 5.82
C PHE A 45 -20.10 11.22 6.36
N LYS A 46 -20.46 10.14 5.64
CA LYS A 46 -20.12 8.76 6.03
C LYS A 46 -18.60 8.58 6.19
N ARG A 47 -17.82 9.09 5.25
CA ARG A 47 -16.35 9.09 5.34
C ARG A 47 -15.85 9.87 6.55
N ALA A 48 -16.41 11.04 6.84
CA ALA A 48 -16.01 11.84 8.00
C ALA A 48 -16.22 11.07 9.30
N MET A 49 -17.36 10.40 9.47
CA MET A 49 -17.64 9.53 10.61
C MET A 49 -16.67 8.35 10.69
N THR A 50 -16.42 7.68 9.56
CA THR A 50 -15.46 6.56 9.50
C THR A 50 -14.05 7.02 9.88
N TRP A 51 -13.60 8.18 9.39
CA TRP A 51 -12.30 8.73 9.75
C TRP A 51 -12.23 9.13 11.24
N ALA A 52 -13.31 9.61 11.83
CA ALA A 52 -13.36 9.85 13.27
C ALA A 52 -13.15 8.55 14.06
N LEU A 53 -13.79 7.44 13.65
CA LEU A 53 -13.57 6.12 14.24
C LEU A 53 -12.13 5.61 14.01
N LEU A 54 -11.55 5.86 12.83
CA LEU A 54 -10.14 5.53 12.57
C LEU A 54 -9.22 6.26 13.55
N TYR A 55 -9.43 7.56 13.78
CA TYR A 55 -8.60 8.36 14.68
C TYR A 55 -8.72 7.92 16.14
N THR A 56 -9.94 7.65 16.60
CA THR A 56 -10.23 7.41 18.02
C THR A 56 -10.06 5.96 18.44
N ILE A 57 -10.32 5.00 17.55
CA ILE A 57 -10.33 3.57 17.88
C ILE A 57 -9.31 2.79 17.02
N ALA A 58 -9.43 2.84 15.69
CA ALA A 58 -8.66 1.92 14.85
C ALA A 58 -7.14 2.18 14.92
N TRP A 59 -6.69 3.43 14.92
CA TRP A 59 -5.26 3.74 15.03
C TRP A 59 -4.64 3.38 16.39
N PRO A 60 -5.26 3.66 17.55
CA PRO A 60 -4.78 3.12 18.81
C PRO A 60 -4.68 1.61 18.81
N VAL A 61 -5.74 0.92 18.39
CA VAL A 61 -5.77 -0.55 18.30
C VAL A 61 -4.69 -1.07 17.36
N ALA A 62 -4.60 -0.54 16.12
CA ALA A 62 -3.57 -0.94 15.16
C ALA A 62 -2.15 -0.65 15.68
N THR A 63 -1.96 0.47 16.38
CA THR A 63 -0.65 0.80 16.98
C THR A 63 -0.22 -0.23 18.00
N VAL A 64 -1.13 -0.67 18.86
CA VAL A 64 -0.85 -1.71 19.84
C VAL A 64 -0.72 -3.07 19.13
N ARG A 65 -1.67 -3.42 18.27
CA ARG A 65 -1.73 -4.71 17.57
C ARG A 65 -0.51 -4.96 16.68
N LEU A 66 -0.09 -3.97 15.89
CA LEU A 66 1.07 -4.06 14.99
C LEU A 66 2.37 -3.71 15.70
N GLY A 67 2.33 -3.24 16.95
CA GLY A 67 3.50 -2.65 17.60
C GLY A 67 4.09 -1.50 16.77
N LEU A 68 3.20 -0.73 16.12
CA LEU A 68 3.54 0.24 15.07
C LEU A 68 4.42 1.38 15.59
N ARG A 69 5.50 1.64 14.85
CA ARG A 69 6.34 2.84 14.99
C ARG A 69 6.30 3.61 13.68
N ILE A 70 6.20 4.93 13.76
CA ILE A 70 6.26 5.82 12.59
C ILE A 70 7.51 6.69 12.71
N LYS A 71 8.28 6.77 11.62
CA LYS A 71 9.48 7.60 11.47
C LYS A 71 9.36 8.49 10.24
N GLY A 72 10.19 9.53 10.14
CA GLY A 72 10.26 10.39 8.95
C GLY A 72 9.13 11.42 8.83
N ARG A 73 8.39 11.73 9.92
CA ARG A 73 7.35 12.77 9.89
C ARG A 73 7.90 14.17 9.66
N GLU A 74 9.16 14.38 9.94
CA GLU A 74 9.91 15.59 9.63
C GLU A 74 9.90 15.90 8.14
N ASN A 75 9.89 14.87 7.27
CA ASN A 75 9.82 15.05 5.81
C ASN A 75 8.48 15.69 5.36
N LEU A 76 7.37 15.33 6.03
CA LEU A 76 6.08 15.99 5.76
C LEU A 76 6.09 17.49 6.10
N LYS A 77 6.84 17.86 7.15
CA LYS A 77 6.96 19.28 7.55
C LYS A 77 7.90 20.01 6.61
N LYS A 78 9.05 19.41 6.30
CA LYS A 78 10.08 19.96 5.42
C LYS A 78 9.53 20.26 4.02
N HIS A 79 8.72 19.34 3.47
CA HIS A 79 8.15 19.41 2.11
C HIS A 79 6.67 19.84 2.10
N ARG A 80 6.24 20.59 3.13
CA ARG A 80 4.83 20.96 3.27
C ARG A 80 4.26 21.70 2.06
N GLU A 81 5.02 22.64 1.51
CA GLU A 81 4.54 23.46 0.38
C GLU A 81 4.42 22.63 -0.91
N GLU A 82 5.39 21.74 -1.17
CA GLU A 82 5.38 20.86 -2.34
C GLU A 82 4.24 19.82 -2.26
N LEU A 83 3.90 19.37 -1.05
CA LEU A 83 2.86 18.37 -0.80
C LEU A 83 1.44 18.97 -0.65
N LYS A 84 1.33 20.29 -0.49
CA LYS A 84 0.06 21.01 -0.28
C LYS A 84 -0.93 20.84 -1.43
N GLY A 85 -0.42 20.76 -2.66
CA GLY A 85 -1.23 20.62 -3.88
C GLY A 85 -1.69 19.20 -4.20
N GLY A 86 -1.58 18.25 -3.26
CA GLY A 86 -1.86 16.83 -3.48
C GLY A 86 -0.59 16.01 -3.74
N ALA A 87 -0.66 14.72 -3.47
CA ALA A 87 0.46 13.80 -3.65
C ALA A 87 -0.02 12.37 -3.93
N VAL A 88 0.84 11.60 -4.57
CA VAL A 88 0.72 10.13 -4.60
C VAL A 88 1.59 9.57 -3.49
N THR A 89 1.15 8.54 -2.79
CA THR A 89 1.98 7.80 -1.84
C THR A 89 2.11 6.36 -2.30
N CYS A 90 3.26 5.75 -2.12
CA CYS A 90 3.46 4.33 -2.41
C CYS A 90 4.15 3.62 -1.24
N ALA A 91 3.85 2.34 -1.06
CA ALA A 91 4.45 1.51 -0.03
C ALA A 91 4.54 0.05 -0.47
N ASN A 92 5.41 -0.73 0.17
CA ASN A 92 5.33 -2.18 0.13
C ASN A 92 4.09 -2.68 0.90
N HIS A 93 3.50 -3.80 0.45
CA HIS A 93 2.22 -4.30 0.96
C HIS A 93 2.38 -5.63 1.67
N VAL A 94 2.46 -5.57 3.00
CA VAL A 94 2.95 -6.67 3.84
C VAL A 94 1.99 -7.13 4.94
N HIS A 95 0.86 -6.44 5.13
CA HIS A 95 -0.11 -6.81 6.16
C HIS A 95 -1.49 -6.22 5.85
N MET A 96 -2.57 -6.95 6.17
CA MET A 96 -3.94 -6.48 5.91
C MET A 96 -4.29 -5.14 6.59
N TRP A 97 -3.58 -4.78 7.66
CA TRP A 97 -3.78 -3.53 8.40
C TRP A 97 -2.71 -2.45 8.10
N ASP A 98 -1.83 -2.66 7.14
CA ASP A 98 -0.77 -1.68 6.84
C ASP A 98 -1.32 -0.34 6.32
N TYR A 99 -2.50 -0.36 5.67
CA TYR A 99 -3.19 0.87 5.30
C TYR A 99 -3.55 1.76 6.51
N LEU A 100 -3.82 1.16 7.68
CA LEU A 100 -4.00 1.93 8.93
C LEU A 100 -2.69 2.61 9.36
N ALA A 101 -1.55 1.95 9.14
CA ALA A 101 -0.24 2.57 9.39
C ALA A 101 0.03 3.72 8.40
N VAL A 102 -0.29 3.52 7.12
CA VAL A 102 -0.19 4.56 6.08
C VAL A 102 -1.03 5.78 6.46
N THR A 103 -2.32 5.61 6.68
CA THR A 103 -3.23 6.71 7.01
C THR A 103 -2.83 7.46 8.27
N LYS A 104 -2.34 6.73 9.29
CA LYS A 104 -1.81 7.32 10.51
C LYS A 104 -0.52 8.11 10.26
N SER A 105 0.34 7.65 9.37
CA SER A 105 1.65 8.25 9.09
C SER A 105 1.54 9.62 8.44
N ILE A 106 0.64 9.77 7.47
CA ILE A 106 0.49 10.98 6.64
C ILE A 106 -0.55 11.98 7.18
N ARG A 107 -1.12 11.74 8.37
CA ARG A 107 -2.09 12.67 8.93
C ARG A 107 -1.52 14.10 9.04
N PRO A 108 -2.32 15.15 8.80
CA PRO A 108 -3.79 15.17 8.74
C PRO A 108 -4.38 14.81 7.36
N HIS A 109 -3.55 14.48 6.39
CA HIS A 109 -4.02 14.18 5.03
C HIS A 109 -4.85 12.90 5.01
N LYS A 110 -5.99 12.96 4.32
CA LYS A 110 -6.85 11.81 4.02
C LYS A 110 -6.53 11.34 2.62
N THR A 111 -6.36 10.03 2.45
CA THR A 111 -5.97 9.48 1.16
C THR A 111 -7.06 8.60 0.55
N GLY A 112 -7.18 8.65 -0.78
CA GLY A 112 -7.79 7.58 -1.55
C GLY A 112 -6.86 6.38 -1.60
N LEU A 113 -7.39 5.19 -1.73
CA LEU A 113 -6.65 3.93 -1.86
C LEU A 113 -7.03 3.25 -3.15
N LEU A 114 -6.10 3.08 -4.08
CA LEU A 114 -6.37 2.21 -5.22
C LEU A 114 -6.57 0.77 -4.75
N SER A 115 -7.70 0.20 -5.12
CA SER A 115 -8.11 -1.13 -4.68
C SER A 115 -8.42 -2.02 -5.87
N TRP A 116 -8.00 -3.26 -5.79
CA TRP A 116 -8.48 -4.29 -6.69
C TRP A 116 -10.01 -4.38 -6.61
N ALA A 117 -10.69 -4.46 -7.77
CA ALA A 117 -12.15 -4.41 -7.86
C ALA A 117 -12.85 -5.45 -6.96
N PRO A 118 -12.44 -6.72 -6.90
CA PRO A 118 -13.02 -7.70 -5.99
C PRO A 118 -12.96 -7.30 -4.51
N ASN A 119 -11.93 -6.60 -4.04
CA ASN A 119 -11.90 -6.14 -2.65
C ASN A 119 -13.05 -5.16 -2.33
N VAL A 120 -13.41 -4.29 -3.27
CA VAL A 120 -14.52 -3.34 -3.11
C VAL A 120 -15.86 -4.04 -3.32
N ASN A 121 -15.90 -5.10 -4.10
CA ASN A 121 -17.08 -5.93 -4.33
C ASN A 121 -17.28 -7.03 -3.27
N GLY A 122 -16.26 -7.31 -2.46
CA GLY A 122 -16.27 -8.35 -1.44
C GLY A 122 -16.90 -7.95 -0.11
N GLU A 123 -16.73 -8.82 0.88
CA GLU A 123 -17.31 -8.71 2.24
C GLU A 123 -17.03 -7.37 2.92
N ASN A 124 -15.79 -6.90 2.84
CA ASN A 124 -15.34 -5.66 3.48
C ASN A 124 -15.46 -4.43 2.55
N GLY A 125 -16.07 -4.59 1.38
CA GLY A 125 -16.08 -3.56 0.33
C GLY A 125 -16.68 -2.23 0.76
N THR A 126 -17.71 -2.24 1.60
CA THR A 126 -18.29 -1.00 2.15
C THR A 126 -17.28 -0.26 3.02
N LEU A 127 -16.59 -0.97 3.91
CA LEU A 127 -15.56 -0.36 4.77
C LEU A 127 -14.40 0.16 3.92
N ILE A 128 -13.93 -0.64 2.95
CA ILE A 128 -12.86 -0.24 2.03
C ILE A 128 -13.26 1.05 1.30
N ARG A 129 -14.48 1.14 0.82
CA ARG A 129 -15.02 2.35 0.16
C ARG A 129 -15.06 3.56 1.10
N LEU A 130 -15.45 3.37 2.34
CA LEU A 130 -15.54 4.43 3.35
C LEU A 130 -14.17 4.95 3.79
N VAL A 131 -13.17 4.09 3.85
CA VAL A 131 -11.79 4.53 4.17
C VAL A 131 -11.04 5.13 2.98
N GLY A 132 -11.67 5.20 1.81
CA GLY A 132 -11.12 5.86 0.63
C GLY A 132 -10.83 4.91 -0.54
N GLY A 133 -11.24 3.65 -0.47
CA GLY A 133 -11.03 2.68 -1.55
C GLY A 133 -11.65 3.12 -2.88
N ILE A 134 -10.85 3.07 -3.92
CA ILE A 134 -11.19 3.41 -5.31
C ILE A 134 -10.96 2.15 -6.14
N PRO A 135 -12.02 1.48 -6.61
CA PRO A 135 -11.86 0.26 -7.40
C PRO A 135 -11.21 0.56 -8.75
N ILE A 136 -10.31 -0.31 -9.18
CA ILE A 136 -9.73 -0.25 -10.52
C ILE A 136 -10.68 -1.03 -11.43
N PRO A 137 -11.27 -0.41 -12.48
CA PRO A 137 -12.14 -1.12 -13.40
C PRO A 137 -11.35 -2.15 -14.22
N GLU A 138 -11.99 -3.26 -14.53
CA GLU A 138 -11.43 -4.34 -15.33
C GLU A 138 -12.20 -4.48 -16.64
N ASN A 139 -11.47 -4.71 -17.74
CA ASN A 139 -12.03 -5.07 -19.05
C ASN A 139 -13.03 -4.06 -19.69
N ASP A 140 -13.09 -2.81 -19.22
CA ASP A 140 -13.91 -1.73 -19.80
C ASP A 140 -13.04 -0.48 -20.01
N LEU A 141 -12.78 -0.15 -21.27
CA LEU A 141 -11.97 1.02 -21.64
C LEU A 141 -12.68 2.35 -21.32
N ALA A 142 -14.01 2.41 -21.44
CA ALA A 142 -14.75 3.62 -21.13
C ALA A 142 -14.77 3.88 -19.62
N ALA A 143 -14.99 2.84 -18.82
CA ALA A 143 -14.88 2.89 -17.38
C ALA A 143 -13.45 3.27 -16.94
N THR A 144 -12.41 2.69 -17.57
CA THR A 144 -11.01 3.02 -17.29
C THR A 144 -10.70 4.49 -17.57
N ARG A 145 -11.21 5.06 -18.68
CA ARG A 145 -11.03 6.48 -18.97
C ARG A 145 -11.70 7.38 -17.92
N LYS A 146 -12.92 7.05 -17.52
CA LYS A 146 -13.64 7.76 -16.46
C LYS A 146 -12.90 7.67 -15.13
N TYR A 147 -12.47 6.48 -14.72
CA TYR A 147 -11.68 6.24 -13.53
C TYR A 147 -10.41 7.09 -13.51
N ILE A 148 -9.62 7.07 -14.59
CA ILE A 148 -8.39 7.87 -14.69
C ILE A 148 -8.72 9.37 -14.57
N LYS A 149 -9.77 9.83 -15.22
CA LYS A 149 -10.20 11.23 -15.14
C LYS A 149 -10.55 11.62 -13.70
N GLU A 150 -11.47 10.90 -13.05
CA GLU A 150 -11.92 11.23 -11.68
C GLU A 150 -10.79 11.16 -10.65
N VAL A 151 -9.89 10.18 -10.76
CA VAL A 151 -8.72 10.05 -9.87
C VAL A 151 -7.73 11.19 -10.12
N SER A 152 -7.48 11.57 -11.38
CA SER A 152 -6.60 12.70 -11.69
C SER A 152 -7.17 14.01 -11.14
N GLU A 153 -8.44 14.29 -11.37
CA GLU A 153 -9.13 15.47 -10.84
C GLU A 153 -9.07 15.50 -9.30
N PHE A 154 -9.22 14.36 -8.64
CA PHE A 154 -9.08 14.25 -7.20
C PHE A 154 -7.68 14.66 -6.70
N ILE A 155 -6.63 14.21 -7.37
CA ILE A 155 -5.24 14.54 -7.02
C ILE A 155 -4.95 16.03 -7.32
N GLU A 156 -5.37 16.53 -8.48
CA GLU A 156 -5.18 17.92 -8.91
C GLU A 156 -5.86 18.91 -7.97
N ASN A 157 -6.98 18.54 -7.38
CA ASN A 157 -7.70 19.30 -6.35
C ASN A 157 -7.12 19.13 -4.93
N GLY A 158 -5.88 18.68 -4.80
CA GLY A 158 -5.19 18.55 -3.51
C GLY A 158 -5.43 17.23 -2.78
N GLY A 159 -6.08 16.26 -3.43
CA GLY A 159 -6.26 14.91 -2.90
C GLY A 159 -4.95 14.14 -2.81
N TRP A 160 -4.89 13.22 -1.86
CA TRP A 160 -3.78 12.29 -1.73
C TRP A 160 -4.24 10.90 -2.18
N LEU A 161 -3.42 10.21 -2.97
CA LEU A 161 -3.72 8.87 -3.48
C LEU A 161 -2.67 7.89 -2.99
N HIS A 162 -3.10 6.84 -2.29
CA HIS A 162 -2.21 5.75 -1.89
C HIS A 162 -2.31 4.57 -2.85
N ILE A 163 -1.16 4.05 -3.22
CA ILE A 163 -1.03 2.90 -4.12
C ILE A 163 -0.02 1.93 -3.52
N TYR A 164 -0.37 0.64 -3.52
CA TYR A 164 0.58 -0.44 -3.32
C TYR A 164 1.07 -0.92 -4.69
N PRO A 165 2.24 -0.47 -5.15
CA PRO A 165 2.65 -0.71 -6.54
C PRO A 165 3.06 -2.16 -6.81
N GLU A 166 3.26 -2.96 -5.77
CA GLU A 166 3.45 -4.41 -5.88
C GLU A 166 2.20 -5.12 -6.44
N GLY A 167 1.02 -4.50 -6.34
CA GLY A 167 -0.25 -4.95 -6.92
C GLY A 167 -1.00 -6.02 -6.13
N SER A 168 -0.37 -6.64 -5.15
CA SER A 168 -0.99 -7.62 -4.24
C SER A 168 -0.33 -7.54 -2.87
N MET A 169 -1.04 -7.96 -1.80
CA MET A 169 -0.48 -8.08 -0.47
C MET A 169 0.15 -9.46 -0.29
N TRP A 170 1.41 -9.49 0.18
CA TRP A 170 2.07 -10.71 0.62
C TRP A 170 2.44 -10.58 2.09
N GLU A 171 1.69 -11.29 2.93
CA GLU A 171 1.79 -11.11 4.36
C GLU A 171 3.19 -11.41 4.87
N TYR A 172 3.77 -10.43 5.54
CA TYR A 172 5.11 -10.50 6.14
C TYR A 172 6.25 -10.85 5.16
N TYR A 173 6.12 -10.62 3.88
CA TYR A 173 7.20 -10.81 2.93
C TYR A 173 8.28 -9.73 3.09
N ALA A 174 9.55 -10.12 3.22
CA ALA A 174 10.61 -9.18 3.55
C ALA A 174 11.17 -8.40 2.35
N PRO A 175 11.51 -9.02 1.21
CA PRO A 175 11.96 -8.29 0.03
C PRO A 175 10.88 -7.38 -0.54
N ILE A 176 11.30 -6.32 -1.25
CA ILE A 176 10.37 -5.45 -1.97
C ILE A 176 10.18 -6.01 -3.38
N ARG A 177 8.95 -6.36 -3.72
CA ARG A 177 8.62 -6.91 -5.05
C ARG A 177 8.67 -5.81 -6.11
N PRO A 178 8.82 -6.16 -7.40
CA PRO A 178 8.82 -5.19 -8.49
C PRO A 178 7.58 -4.30 -8.48
N PHE A 179 7.77 -3.01 -8.74
CA PHE A 179 6.69 -2.03 -8.76
C PHE A 179 6.03 -1.95 -10.14
N LYS A 180 4.70 -1.99 -10.15
CA LYS A 180 3.88 -1.62 -11.30
C LYS A 180 3.84 -0.09 -11.43
N PRO A 181 3.72 0.47 -12.64
CA PRO A 181 3.88 1.91 -12.88
C PRO A 181 2.69 2.79 -12.43
N GLY A 182 1.69 2.23 -11.74
CA GLY A 182 0.46 2.95 -11.38
C GLY A 182 0.69 4.23 -10.56
N ALA A 183 1.62 4.20 -9.60
CA ALA A 183 1.95 5.38 -8.80
C ALA A 183 2.62 6.47 -9.65
N ALA A 184 3.61 6.09 -10.46
CA ALA A 184 4.28 7.00 -11.37
C ALA A 184 3.34 7.53 -12.46
N PHE A 185 2.40 6.69 -12.94
CA PHE A 185 1.41 7.12 -13.93
C PHE A 185 0.59 8.32 -13.44
N PHE A 186 -0.01 8.24 -12.24
CA PHE A 186 -0.80 9.34 -11.71
C PHE A 186 0.08 10.54 -11.32
N ALA A 187 1.27 10.30 -10.76
CA ALA A 187 2.20 11.36 -10.41
C ALA A 187 2.63 12.18 -11.64
N CYS A 188 3.07 11.51 -12.72
CA CYS A 188 3.45 12.17 -13.97
C CYS A 188 2.26 12.88 -14.62
N LYS A 189 1.09 12.21 -14.69
CA LYS A 189 -0.12 12.77 -15.30
C LYS A 189 -0.59 14.06 -14.62
N CYS A 190 -0.54 14.10 -13.29
CA CYS A 190 -1.00 15.25 -12.50
C CYS A 190 0.15 16.21 -12.12
N ASN A 191 1.37 15.94 -12.55
CA ASN A 191 2.59 16.68 -12.15
C ASN A 191 2.67 16.84 -10.62
N LYS A 192 2.55 15.74 -9.88
CA LYS A 192 2.59 15.68 -8.42
C LYS A 192 3.71 14.76 -7.94
N PRO A 193 4.26 15.00 -6.74
CA PRO A 193 5.27 14.12 -6.18
C PRO A 193 4.70 12.76 -5.78
N VAL A 194 5.56 11.75 -5.77
CA VAL A 194 5.34 10.49 -5.06
C VAL A 194 6.05 10.56 -3.71
N LEU A 195 5.34 10.34 -2.62
CA LEU A 195 5.91 10.20 -1.28
C LEU A 195 6.08 8.70 -0.97
N PRO A 196 7.30 8.16 -0.99
CA PRO A 196 7.56 6.77 -0.69
C PRO A 196 7.45 6.51 0.81
N LEU A 197 6.85 5.40 1.17
CA LEU A 197 6.69 4.89 2.52
C LEU A 197 7.27 3.48 2.58
N GLY A 198 8.22 3.22 3.47
CA GLY A 198 8.80 1.88 3.64
C GLY A 198 8.32 1.23 4.92
N ILE A 199 7.81 0.02 4.83
CA ILE A 199 7.43 -0.80 5.99
C ILE A 199 8.53 -1.82 6.22
N SER A 200 9.12 -1.77 7.41
CA SER A 200 10.12 -2.71 7.90
C SER A 200 9.66 -3.41 9.17
N TYR A 201 10.35 -4.49 9.50
CA TYR A 201 10.01 -5.35 10.63
C TYR A 201 10.93 -5.11 11.81
N ARG A 202 10.39 -5.33 12.99
CA ARG A 202 11.14 -5.39 14.26
C ARG A 202 10.72 -6.62 15.03
N GLU A 203 11.66 -7.21 15.75
CA GLU A 203 11.39 -8.34 16.61
C GLU A 203 10.31 -7.99 17.65
N PRO A 204 9.30 -8.84 17.86
CA PRO A 204 8.35 -8.67 18.95
C PRO A 204 9.06 -8.99 20.28
N GLY A 205 8.87 -8.16 21.30
CA GLY A 205 9.37 -8.49 22.64
C GLY A 205 8.78 -9.81 23.16
N TRP A 206 9.39 -10.38 24.19
CA TRP A 206 9.03 -11.71 24.73
C TRP A 206 7.52 -11.93 24.94
N ILE A 207 6.83 -11.00 25.59
CA ILE A 207 5.38 -11.07 25.85
C ILE A 207 4.60 -11.15 24.52
N ARG A 208 4.95 -10.32 23.54
CA ARG A 208 4.27 -10.29 22.24
C ARG A 208 4.50 -11.57 21.45
N LYS A 209 5.70 -12.13 21.54
CA LYS A 209 6.08 -13.36 20.84
C LYS A 209 5.40 -14.58 21.45
N HIS A 210 5.44 -14.73 22.78
CA HIS A 210 5.03 -15.98 23.44
C HIS A 210 3.57 -15.97 23.94
N ILE A 211 3.01 -14.80 24.28
CA ILE A 211 1.63 -14.69 24.78
C ILE A 211 0.68 -14.31 23.64
N PHE A 212 1.03 -13.29 22.85
CA PHE A 212 0.16 -12.81 21.77
C PHE A 212 0.49 -13.42 20.41
N HIS A 213 1.46 -14.32 20.32
CA HIS A 213 1.92 -14.97 19.08
C HIS A 213 2.13 -13.99 17.93
N GLN A 214 2.62 -12.79 18.26
CA GLN A 214 2.89 -11.76 17.26
C GLN A 214 4.16 -12.12 16.50
N ILE A 215 4.06 -12.11 15.16
CA ILE A 215 5.16 -12.46 14.28
C ILE A 215 6.22 -11.36 14.26
N ALA A 216 5.82 -10.14 14.00
CA ALA A 216 6.72 -8.98 13.99
C ALA A 216 6.00 -7.70 14.40
N ARG A 217 6.77 -6.70 14.79
CA ARG A 217 6.30 -5.33 14.96
C ARG A 217 6.67 -4.52 13.73
N LEU A 218 5.77 -3.64 13.28
CA LEU A 218 5.97 -2.85 12.07
C LEU A 218 6.59 -1.49 12.38
N THR A 219 7.52 -1.06 11.54
CA THR A 219 7.96 0.34 11.45
C THR A 219 7.60 0.86 10.07
N LEU A 220 6.85 1.96 10.01
CA LEU A 220 6.63 2.68 8.77
C LEU A 220 7.51 3.92 8.78
N THR A 221 8.35 4.06 7.76
CA THR A 221 9.25 5.22 7.57
C THR A 221 8.78 6.02 6.37
N ILE A 222 8.65 7.34 6.54
CA ILE A 222 8.24 8.28 5.50
C ILE A 222 9.52 8.82 4.85
N GLY A 223 9.63 8.69 3.52
CA GLY A 223 10.76 9.19 2.75
C GLY A 223 10.62 10.66 2.33
N GLU A 224 11.58 11.10 1.55
CA GLU A 224 11.55 12.38 0.84
C GLU A 224 10.64 12.23 -0.39
N PRO A 225 9.91 13.29 -0.80
CA PRO A 225 9.12 13.26 -2.03
C PRO A 225 10.01 13.05 -3.27
N VAL A 226 9.54 12.20 -4.17
CA VAL A 226 10.19 11.93 -5.46
C VAL A 226 9.36 12.58 -6.56
N PHE A 227 9.96 13.51 -7.29
CA PHE A 227 9.26 14.26 -8.33
C PHE A 227 9.47 13.61 -9.71
N PRO A 228 8.46 13.69 -10.61
CA PRO A 228 8.66 13.35 -12.03
C PRO A 228 9.82 14.15 -12.61
N ASN A 229 10.68 13.50 -13.39
CA ASN A 229 11.78 14.18 -14.07
C ASN A 229 11.24 14.99 -15.28
N PRO A 230 11.35 16.33 -15.28
CA PRO A 230 10.80 17.16 -16.35
C PRO A 230 11.53 17.01 -17.69
N GLU A 231 12.74 16.45 -17.69
CA GLU A 231 13.52 16.21 -18.90
C GLU A 231 13.05 14.95 -19.66
N LEU A 232 12.31 14.06 -18.99
CA LEU A 232 11.77 12.86 -19.57
C LEU A 232 10.27 13.00 -19.84
N SER A 233 9.74 12.17 -20.70
CA SER A 233 8.31 12.19 -21.03
C SER A 233 7.73 10.80 -21.24
N GLY A 234 6.41 10.72 -21.17
CA GLY A 234 5.66 9.54 -21.54
C GLY A 234 6.05 8.28 -20.75
N LYS A 235 6.47 7.23 -21.44
CA LYS A 235 6.79 5.94 -20.85
C LYS A 235 8.07 6.01 -20.02
N GLU A 236 9.10 6.64 -20.56
CA GLU A 236 10.42 6.74 -19.96
C GLU A 236 10.38 7.46 -18.60
N GLN A 237 9.65 8.59 -18.52
CA GLN A 237 9.45 9.31 -17.27
C GLN A 237 8.78 8.44 -16.19
N ARG A 238 7.79 7.63 -16.59
CA ARG A 238 7.10 6.74 -15.64
C ARG A 238 7.98 5.59 -15.18
N GLU A 239 8.77 5.01 -16.08
CA GLU A 239 9.70 3.91 -15.75
C GLU A 239 10.79 4.39 -14.79
N GLU A 240 11.39 5.53 -15.09
CA GLU A 240 12.41 6.16 -14.23
C GLU A 240 11.84 6.48 -12.83
N LEU A 241 10.68 7.14 -12.77
CA LEU A 241 10.04 7.48 -11.50
C LEU A 241 9.66 6.22 -10.70
N THR A 242 9.19 5.16 -11.40
CA THR A 242 8.88 3.88 -10.76
C THR A 242 10.11 3.24 -10.13
N ALA A 243 11.24 3.23 -10.83
CA ALA A 243 12.50 2.69 -10.33
C ALA A 243 12.99 3.48 -9.10
N ARG A 244 12.99 4.82 -9.17
CA ARG A 244 13.38 5.66 -8.02
C ARG A 244 12.49 5.46 -6.80
N CYS A 245 11.17 5.31 -7.01
CA CYS A 245 10.24 5.03 -5.92
C CYS A 245 10.48 3.65 -5.31
N HIS A 246 10.74 2.62 -6.12
CA HIS A 246 11.09 1.29 -5.65
C HIS A 246 12.36 1.32 -4.79
N ASP A 247 13.42 1.92 -5.28
CA ASP A 247 14.68 2.08 -4.56
C ASP A 247 14.52 2.85 -3.24
N ALA A 248 13.71 3.91 -3.26
CA ALA A 248 13.41 4.66 -2.05
C ALA A 248 12.68 3.79 -1.01
N VAL A 249 11.68 3.00 -1.43
CA VAL A 249 10.96 2.09 -0.52
C VAL A 249 11.89 1.00 0.02
N CYS A 250 12.79 0.43 -0.81
CA CYS A 250 13.81 -0.51 -0.34
C CYS A 250 14.64 0.10 0.80
N ARG A 251 15.24 1.27 0.58
CA ARG A 251 16.07 1.95 1.59
C ARG A 251 15.29 2.27 2.87
N LEU A 252 14.03 2.72 2.74
CA LEU A 252 13.15 2.99 3.88
C LEU A 252 12.77 1.73 4.66
N ALA A 253 12.68 0.60 3.99
CA ALA A 253 12.47 -0.72 4.59
C ALA A 253 13.76 -1.31 5.19
N GLY A 254 14.91 -0.67 4.99
CA GLY A 254 16.21 -1.12 5.48
C GLY A 254 16.89 -2.15 4.56
N ILE A 255 16.53 -2.15 3.29
CA ILE A 255 17.07 -3.05 2.26
C ILE A 255 17.91 -2.21 1.28
N ASP A 256 19.12 -2.63 0.97
CA ASP A 256 19.86 -2.06 -0.14
C ASP A 256 19.18 -2.49 -1.46
N PRO A 257 18.80 -1.54 -2.34
CA PRO A 257 18.19 -1.88 -3.63
C PRO A 257 19.04 -2.86 -4.46
N ALA A 258 20.37 -2.75 -4.40
CA ALA A 258 21.28 -3.65 -5.11
C ALA A 258 21.31 -5.07 -4.51
N GLU A 259 20.96 -5.21 -3.24
CA GLU A 259 20.89 -6.47 -2.50
C GLU A 259 19.44 -6.96 -2.31
N ASN A 260 18.48 -6.28 -2.91
CA ASN A 260 17.08 -6.68 -2.82
C ASN A 260 16.87 -7.98 -3.62
N LEU A 261 17.15 -9.07 -2.97
CA LEU A 261 17.02 -10.41 -3.52
C LEU A 261 15.52 -10.74 -3.63
N TYR A 262 14.97 -10.31 -4.72
CA TYR A 262 13.66 -10.77 -5.15
C TYR A 262 13.88 -11.92 -6.14
N PRO A 263 13.93 -13.17 -5.66
CA PRO A 263 14.16 -14.28 -6.56
C PRO A 263 12.94 -14.47 -7.44
N PRO A 264 13.13 -14.65 -8.71
CA PRO A 264 12.10 -15.22 -9.55
C PRO A 264 11.69 -16.57 -8.95
N ILE A 265 10.42 -16.81 -8.82
CA ILE A 265 9.90 -18.05 -8.23
C ILE A 265 9.75 -19.07 -9.32
N TYR A 266 10.66 -20.01 -9.36
CA TYR A 266 10.68 -20.99 -10.44
C TYR A 266 10.48 -22.42 -9.98
N ASP A 267 10.63 -22.66 -8.69
CA ASP A 267 10.57 -24.00 -8.11
C ASP A 267 9.61 -24.02 -6.94
N ASP A 268 8.44 -24.56 -7.16
CA ASP A 268 7.40 -24.68 -6.14
C ASP A 268 7.84 -25.47 -4.91
N SER A 269 8.74 -26.44 -5.08
CA SER A 269 9.26 -27.24 -3.97
C SER A 269 10.13 -26.44 -3.02
N LYS A 270 10.84 -25.46 -3.54
CA LYS A 270 11.71 -24.55 -2.80
C LYS A 270 11.00 -23.32 -2.29
N ARG A 271 9.96 -22.88 -3.02
CA ARG A 271 9.26 -21.64 -2.78
C ARG A 271 8.80 -21.46 -1.34
N VAL A 272 7.99 -22.40 -0.83
CA VAL A 272 7.40 -22.26 0.50
C VAL A 272 8.46 -22.27 1.60
N GLY A 273 9.41 -23.19 1.54
CA GLY A 273 10.51 -23.25 2.48
C GLY A 273 11.42 -22.01 2.38
N TYR A 274 11.76 -21.62 1.17
CA TYR A 274 12.65 -20.52 0.88
C TYR A 274 12.09 -19.17 1.36
N TYR A 275 10.85 -18.84 0.97
CA TYR A 275 10.24 -17.59 1.39
C TYR A 275 9.89 -17.52 2.86
N ALA A 276 9.49 -18.61 3.45
CA ALA A 276 9.20 -18.63 4.88
C ALA A 276 10.45 -18.53 5.74
N THR A 277 11.58 -19.07 5.28
CA THR A 277 12.82 -19.11 6.06
C THR A 277 13.82 -18.02 5.68
N GLU A 278 13.85 -17.61 4.42
CA GLU A 278 14.86 -16.69 3.90
C GLU A 278 14.34 -15.29 3.58
N TYR A 279 13.13 -15.18 3.04
CA TYR A 279 12.55 -13.90 2.61
C TYR A 279 11.30 -13.49 3.38
N GLY A 280 10.71 -14.40 4.13
CA GLY A 280 9.66 -14.07 5.08
C GLY A 280 10.22 -13.41 6.34
N ILE A 281 9.38 -13.26 7.33
CA ILE A 281 9.74 -12.62 8.59
C ILE A 281 10.84 -13.36 9.37
N GLY A 282 10.98 -14.66 9.16
CA GLY A 282 12.07 -15.44 9.75
C GLY A 282 13.43 -15.20 9.13
N TYR A 283 13.55 -14.28 8.19
CA TYR A 283 14.77 -13.95 7.52
C TYR A 283 15.87 -13.55 8.51
N LYS A 284 17.04 -14.19 8.41
CA LYS A 284 18.21 -14.02 9.29
C LYS A 284 17.95 -14.32 10.77
N GLY A 285 16.95 -15.10 11.11
CA GLY A 285 16.65 -15.39 12.52
C GLY A 285 16.28 -14.15 13.34
N SER A 286 15.80 -13.10 12.72
CA SER A 286 15.51 -11.79 13.30
C SER A 286 14.14 -11.73 13.96
N TRP A 287 13.83 -12.71 14.81
CA TRP A 287 12.61 -12.74 15.61
C TRP A 287 12.84 -12.40 17.03
#